data_673b2c9e2986f5221e59075c0ef00ff0
#
_entry.id   673b2c9e2986f5221e59075c0ef00ff0
#
_cell.length_a   1.000
_cell.length_b   1.000
_cell.length_c   1.000
_cell.angle_alpha   90.00
_cell.angle_beta   90.00
_cell.angle_gamma   90.00
#
_symmetry.space_group_name_H-M   'P 1'
#
loop_
_entity.id
_entity.type
_entity.pdbx_description
1 polymer ?
#
loop_
_entity_poly.entity_id
_entity_poly.type
_entity_poly.pdbx_seq_one_letter_code
_entity_poly.pdbx_strand_id
1 'polypeptide(L)'
;MTTFALAFAFTTMTLNNIALEPAVWISHSLKRYFPASPAETKRELVLEAARGERASCQVVVRTAGAPALIEVVARSKPGIEVQVRRVGYIRLTHFNTDTPAKELDGLGFLPGLAPDPLFPESTYEAGPLETNAFWITIRIAKDAKPGTTKVPISVAVGKEERGVCLTLNIHRAVLPQRDGFTVTQWFSVDALCDHYKLKPYEEALWPLLRRYMEDMLDHGQDCLHVPLFTPPTDGVKRPTQLIRVTRKKQGYDFDWSDARRYVRMAKEVGFKRFEWTHFFAQWGCRHAVRVYEGDQSQEKLVWPAETEATSSVYREFLGQLIPELRRFLEEEAVLDGSFFHISDEPHGQEAMASYKKAKDMMRDLAPWMKFMDALSDIEFARKGLVDQPIPSISTAIDFVKAGYPSWAYYCCGPRGEYVQRLIDTPLPKIRMNGWLLYKHGAKGFLHWGYNYWHVSQTRTLLNPYEEQAGGAWPGWAYGDPFMVYPGKDGPVDSLRWEVFADSLQDLALLQAVGANRSDKALSSLRSYAKFPKTAEWILKARKEMLDRLDEMQGRAKG
;
A
#
# COMPACT_ATOMS: atom_id res chain seq x y z
N MET A 1 -45.89 -52.40 -34.73
CA MET A 1 -45.56 -51.39 -33.70
C MET A 1 -44.81 -52.10 -32.59
N THR A 2 -43.48 -52.00 -32.59
CA THR A 2 -42.64 -52.68 -31.62
C THR A 2 -42.00 -51.61 -30.74
N THR A 3 -42.39 -51.60 -29.50
CA THR A 3 -41.93 -50.61 -28.49
C THR A 3 -40.61 -51.09 -27.92
N PHE A 4 -39.53 -50.33 -28.17
CA PHE A 4 -38.24 -50.54 -27.52
C PHE A 4 -38.25 -49.78 -26.18
N ALA A 5 -38.19 -50.52 -25.08
CA ALA A 5 -37.95 -49.99 -23.75
C ALA A 5 -36.43 -49.94 -23.52
N LEU A 6 -35.87 -48.71 -23.42
CA LEU A 6 -34.48 -48.49 -22.96
C LEU A 6 -34.48 -48.57 -21.43
N ALA A 7 -33.87 -49.57 -20.86
CA ALA A 7 -33.60 -49.66 -19.44
C ALA A 7 -32.28 -48.90 -19.13
N PHE A 8 -32.38 -47.78 -18.43
CA PHE A 8 -31.22 -47.10 -17.83
C PHE A 8 -30.83 -47.83 -16.54
N ALA A 9 -29.75 -48.55 -16.58
CA ALA A 9 -29.12 -49.06 -15.35
C ALA A 9 -28.39 -47.94 -14.65
N PHE A 10 -28.97 -47.40 -13.58
CA PHE A 10 -28.24 -46.56 -12.64
C PHE A 10 -27.32 -47.43 -11.81
N THR A 11 -26.02 -47.41 -12.16
CA THR A 11 -24.98 -47.95 -11.29
C THR A 11 -24.81 -46.97 -10.14
N THR A 12 -25.36 -47.24 -8.99
CA THR A 12 -25.06 -46.54 -7.74
C THR A 12 -23.61 -46.82 -7.39
N MET A 13 -22.72 -45.93 -7.78
CA MET A 13 -21.39 -45.85 -7.16
C MET A 13 -21.61 -45.52 -5.68
N THR A 14 -21.47 -46.50 -4.83
CA THR A 14 -21.21 -46.28 -3.40
C THR A 14 -19.91 -45.52 -3.28
N LEU A 15 -19.96 -44.22 -3.15
CA LEU A 15 -18.86 -43.40 -2.64
C LEU A 15 -18.57 -43.99 -1.26
N ASN A 16 -17.55 -44.80 -1.15
CA ASN A 16 -16.94 -45.13 0.12
C ASN A 16 -16.69 -43.79 0.80
N ASN A 17 -17.33 -43.55 1.93
CA ASN A 17 -17.05 -42.46 2.86
C ASN A 17 -15.60 -42.66 3.38
N ILE A 18 -14.62 -42.32 2.58
CA ILE A 18 -13.30 -42.02 3.07
C ILE A 18 -13.50 -40.70 3.79
N ALA A 19 -13.65 -40.76 5.11
CA ALA A 19 -13.59 -39.58 5.95
C ALA A 19 -12.19 -38.97 5.71
N LEU A 20 -12.14 -38.02 4.79
CA LEU A 20 -10.91 -37.28 4.54
C LEU A 20 -10.54 -36.57 5.85
N GLU A 21 -9.41 -36.92 6.44
CA GLU A 21 -8.91 -36.17 7.60
C GLU A 21 -8.57 -34.74 7.19
N PRO A 22 -8.74 -33.76 8.10
CA PRO A 22 -8.32 -32.40 7.82
C PRO A 22 -6.81 -32.34 7.60
N ALA A 23 -6.38 -31.58 6.58
CA ALA A 23 -4.97 -31.35 6.29
C ALA A 23 -4.54 -30.00 6.85
N VAL A 24 -3.35 -29.96 7.47
CA VAL A 24 -2.75 -28.73 7.99
C VAL A 24 -1.33 -28.65 7.47
N TRP A 25 -0.86 -27.51 7.00
CA TRP A 25 0.52 -27.32 6.54
C TRP A 25 0.99 -25.89 6.78
N ILE A 26 2.29 -25.66 6.60
CA ILE A 26 2.91 -24.33 6.72
C ILE A 26 3.58 -23.95 5.39
N SER A 27 3.47 -22.69 5.02
CA SER A 27 4.00 -22.15 3.77
C SER A 27 4.63 -20.77 3.98
N HIS A 28 5.53 -20.38 3.07
CA HIS A 28 6.04 -19.01 3.02
C HIS A 28 4.95 -18.01 2.64
N SER A 29 5.18 -16.72 2.90
CA SER A 29 4.24 -15.62 2.65
C SER A 29 3.95 -15.32 1.17
N LEU A 30 4.71 -15.88 0.23
CA LEU A 30 4.65 -15.55 -1.19
C LEU A 30 3.78 -16.51 -2.01
N LYS A 31 2.81 -17.17 -1.40
CA LYS A 31 1.86 -18.06 -2.09
C LYS A 31 0.43 -17.72 -1.66
N ARG A 32 -0.51 -17.77 -2.61
CA ARG A 32 -1.93 -17.62 -2.31
C ARG A 32 -2.59 -18.98 -2.18
N TYR A 33 -3.54 -19.06 -1.26
CA TYR A 33 -4.39 -20.22 -1.05
C TYR A 33 -5.85 -19.82 -1.27
N PHE A 34 -6.45 -20.42 -2.30
CA PHE A 34 -7.84 -20.23 -2.66
C PHE A 34 -8.71 -21.27 -1.93
N PRO A 35 -10.04 -21.06 -1.78
CA PRO A 35 -10.90 -22.01 -1.08
C PRO A 35 -10.84 -23.46 -1.62
N ALA A 36 -10.59 -23.61 -2.92
CA ALA A 36 -10.45 -24.91 -3.57
C ALA A 36 -9.00 -25.40 -3.72
N SER A 37 -8.01 -24.70 -3.15
CA SER A 37 -6.61 -25.13 -3.22
C SER A 37 -6.42 -26.53 -2.66
N PRO A 38 -5.65 -27.41 -3.33
CA PRO A 38 -5.40 -28.77 -2.84
C PRO A 38 -4.57 -28.76 -1.55
N ALA A 39 -4.72 -29.80 -0.75
CA ALA A 39 -3.92 -30.00 0.46
C ALA A 39 -2.45 -30.22 0.15
N GLU A 40 -1.57 -29.70 1.02
CA GLU A 40 -0.13 -29.94 1.00
C GLU A 40 0.29 -30.69 2.29
N THR A 41 1.50 -31.24 2.27
CA THR A 41 2.00 -32.08 3.37
C THR A 41 3.08 -31.43 4.24
N LYS A 42 3.56 -30.24 3.86
CA LYS A 42 4.68 -29.58 4.51
C LYS A 42 4.33 -29.13 5.93
N ARG A 43 4.99 -29.72 6.94
CA ARG A 43 4.76 -29.44 8.38
C ARG A 43 5.80 -28.52 9.00
N GLU A 44 6.90 -28.28 8.32
CA GLU A 44 8.00 -27.46 8.82
C GLU A 44 8.39 -26.41 7.78
N LEU A 45 8.70 -25.22 8.25
CA LEU A 45 9.21 -24.11 7.46
C LEU A 45 10.42 -23.51 8.16
N VAL A 46 11.44 -23.17 7.39
CA VAL A 46 12.58 -22.38 7.85
C VAL A 46 12.46 -20.97 7.26
N LEU A 47 12.55 -19.95 8.11
CA LEU A 47 12.65 -18.55 7.70
C LEU A 47 13.97 -17.96 8.19
N GLU A 48 14.57 -17.16 7.33
CA GLU A 48 15.75 -16.34 7.63
C GLU A 48 15.32 -14.89 7.90
N ALA A 49 15.78 -14.30 8.99
CA ALA A 49 15.45 -12.94 9.34
C ALA A 49 16.55 -12.24 10.16
N ALA A 50 16.73 -10.94 9.97
CA ALA A 50 17.58 -10.12 10.79
C ALA A 50 16.85 -9.69 12.08
N ARG A 51 17.59 -9.20 13.06
CA ARG A 51 17.02 -8.52 14.23
C ARG A 51 16.46 -7.15 13.80
N GLY A 52 15.37 -6.72 14.42
CA GLY A 52 14.67 -5.48 14.08
C GLY A 52 13.79 -5.59 12.84
N GLU A 53 13.55 -6.81 12.36
CA GLU A 53 12.81 -7.11 11.15
C GLU A 53 11.44 -7.72 11.45
N ARG A 54 10.52 -7.61 10.49
CA ARG A 54 9.28 -8.35 10.39
C ARG A 54 9.42 -9.46 9.35
N ALA A 55 9.06 -10.69 9.72
CA ALA A 55 8.99 -11.84 8.83
C ALA A 55 7.57 -12.40 8.82
N SER A 56 7.18 -13.04 7.71
CA SER A 56 5.82 -13.56 7.56
C SER A 56 5.79 -14.95 6.94
N CYS A 57 4.81 -15.77 7.39
CA CYS A 57 4.48 -17.06 6.81
C CYS A 57 2.97 -17.31 6.87
N GLN A 58 2.52 -18.45 6.38
CA GLN A 58 1.12 -18.83 6.44
C GLN A 58 0.98 -20.24 7.01
N VAL A 59 -0.03 -20.42 7.87
CA VAL A 59 -0.56 -21.72 8.27
C VAL A 59 -1.82 -21.95 7.48
N VAL A 60 -1.94 -23.11 6.87
CA VAL A 60 -3.06 -23.40 5.97
C VAL A 60 -3.74 -24.68 6.42
N VAL A 61 -5.06 -24.65 6.39
CA VAL A 61 -5.92 -25.76 6.81
C VAL A 61 -6.90 -26.06 5.70
N ARG A 62 -7.02 -27.33 5.32
CA ARG A 62 -8.12 -27.83 4.50
C ARG A 62 -8.99 -28.73 5.35
N THR A 63 -10.27 -28.40 5.48
CA THR A 63 -11.24 -29.19 6.23
C THR A 63 -11.52 -30.53 5.54
N ALA A 64 -12.00 -31.50 6.32
CA ALA A 64 -12.55 -32.75 5.83
C ALA A 64 -13.93 -32.58 5.17
N GLY A 65 -14.66 -33.66 4.96
CA GLY A 65 -15.98 -33.67 4.35
C GLY A 65 -17.13 -33.03 5.16
N ALA A 66 -16.84 -32.44 6.33
CA ALA A 66 -17.80 -31.74 7.18
C ALA A 66 -17.27 -30.35 7.57
N PRO A 67 -18.17 -29.38 7.88
CA PRO A 67 -17.79 -28.10 8.46
C PRO A 67 -17.02 -28.29 9.77
N ALA A 68 -16.05 -27.43 10.02
CA ALA A 68 -15.26 -27.47 11.26
C ALA A 68 -14.82 -26.08 11.70
N LEU A 69 -14.81 -25.85 13.02
CA LEU A 69 -14.15 -24.70 13.60
C LEU A 69 -12.62 -24.92 13.53
N ILE A 70 -11.94 -23.96 12.93
CA ILE A 70 -10.48 -23.90 12.89
C ILE A 70 -10.03 -22.87 13.92
N GLU A 71 -9.01 -23.22 14.73
CA GLU A 71 -8.33 -22.30 15.62
C GLU A 71 -6.81 -22.43 15.41
N VAL A 72 -6.12 -21.31 15.22
CA VAL A 72 -4.67 -21.26 15.06
C VAL A 72 -4.06 -20.43 16.18
N VAL A 73 -3.17 -21.04 16.94
CA VAL A 73 -2.49 -20.40 18.08
C VAL A 73 -0.99 -20.47 17.88
N ALA A 74 -0.35 -19.30 17.86
CA ALA A 74 1.10 -19.18 17.90
C ALA A 74 1.49 -18.29 19.09
N ARG A 75 2.55 -18.67 19.83
CA ARG A 75 2.93 -17.97 21.05
C ARG A 75 4.17 -17.13 20.84
N SER A 76 4.10 -15.87 21.25
CA SER A 76 5.25 -14.97 21.37
C SER A 76 6.29 -15.49 22.35
N LYS A 77 7.55 -15.10 22.16
CA LYS A 77 8.69 -15.41 23.02
C LYS A 77 9.45 -14.12 23.33
N PRO A 78 10.33 -14.09 24.32
CA PRO A 78 11.17 -12.92 24.58
C PRO A 78 11.91 -12.47 23.30
N GLY A 79 11.71 -11.22 22.88
CA GLY A 79 12.27 -10.64 21.66
C GLY A 79 11.62 -11.10 20.34
N ILE A 80 10.55 -11.91 20.39
CA ILE A 80 9.82 -12.39 19.20
C ILE A 80 8.32 -12.28 19.47
N GLU A 81 7.69 -11.29 18.88
CA GLU A 81 6.23 -11.13 18.90
C GLU A 81 5.62 -11.87 17.73
N VAL A 82 4.52 -12.58 17.95
CA VAL A 82 3.81 -13.34 16.91
C VAL A 82 2.35 -12.94 16.91
N GLN A 83 1.86 -12.57 15.73
CA GLN A 83 0.46 -12.23 15.47
C GLN A 83 -0.12 -13.20 14.45
N VAL A 84 -1.32 -13.69 14.72
CA VAL A 84 -2.10 -14.55 13.82
C VAL A 84 -3.29 -13.76 13.29
N ARG A 85 -3.50 -13.78 11.98
CA ARG A 85 -4.65 -13.14 11.32
C ARG A 85 -5.23 -14.08 10.27
N ARG A 86 -6.53 -14.18 10.19
CA ARG A 86 -7.20 -14.99 9.17
C ARG A 86 -7.18 -14.29 7.82
N VAL A 87 -6.78 -15.03 6.77
CA VAL A 87 -6.91 -14.56 5.40
C VAL A 87 -8.37 -14.67 4.97
N GLY A 88 -8.97 -13.54 4.63
CA GLY A 88 -10.31 -13.49 4.07
C GLY A 88 -10.32 -13.49 2.56
N TYR A 89 -11.51 -13.57 2.00
CA TYR A 89 -11.72 -13.66 0.55
C TYR A 89 -12.63 -12.54 0.08
N ILE A 90 -12.34 -12.03 -1.12
CA ILE A 90 -13.18 -11.08 -1.86
C ILE A 90 -13.55 -11.67 -3.21
N ARG A 91 -14.66 -11.22 -3.76
CA ARG A 91 -15.09 -11.66 -5.09
C ARG A 91 -14.31 -10.93 -6.16
N LEU A 92 -13.65 -11.68 -7.05
CA LEU A 92 -13.00 -11.18 -8.24
C LEU A 92 -13.69 -11.76 -9.48
N THR A 93 -14.31 -10.89 -10.28
CA THR A 93 -15.20 -11.32 -11.37
C THR A 93 -14.47 -11.70 -12.66
N HIS A 94 -13.22 -11.21 -12.83
CA HIS A 94 -12.34 -11.55 -13.95
C HIS A 94 -10.91 -11.13 -13.66
N PHE A 95 -9.95 -11.63 -14.44
CA PHE A 95 -8.58 -11.11 -14.44
C PHE A 95 -8.57 -9.70 -15.06
N ASN A 96 -7.74 -8.81 -14.52
CA ASN A 96 -7.84 -7.40 -14.88
C ASN A 96 -6.48 -6.70 -15.07
N THR A 97 -5.38 -7.45 -15.04
CA THR A 97 -4.03 -6.88 -15.03
C THR A 97 -3.23 -7.15 -16.29
N ASP A 98 -3.79 -7.85 -17.27
CA ASP A 98 -3.08 -8.33 -18.46
C ASP A 98 -1.80 -9.13 -18.11
N THR A 99 -1.73 -9.66 -16.90
CA THR A 99 -0.60 -10.47 -16.44
C THR A 99 -0.51 -11.74 -17.28
N PRO A 100 0.65 -12.10 -17.85
CA PRO A 100 0.80 -13.31 -18.64
C PRO A 100 0.33 -14.55 -17.88
N ALA A 101 -0.41 -15.44 -18.55
CA ALA A 101 -1.02 -16.63 -17.93
C ALA A 101 -0.01 -17.48 -17.14
N LYS A 102 1.23 -17.60 -17.63
CA LYS A 102 2.32 -18.33 -16.94
C LYS A 102 2.75 -17.71 -15.60
N GLU A 103 2.37 -16.46 -15.33
CA GLU A 103 2.69 -15.74 -14.08
C GLU A 103 1.54 -15.80 -13.08
N LEU A 104 0.30 -16.09 -13.53
CA LEU A 104 -0.89 -16.05 -12.69
C LEU A 104 -0.97 -17.27 -11.76
N ASP A 105 -1.02 -17.01 -10.46
CA ASP A 105 -1.25 -18.03 -9.42
C ASP A 105 -2.74 -18.35 -9.21
N GLY A 106 -3.63 -17.50 -9.74
CA GLY A 106 -5.09 -17.65 -9.66
C GLY A 106 -5.74 -18.45 -10.80
N LEU A 107 -4.95 -19.01 -11.75
CA LEU A 107 -5.52 -19.82 -12.82
C LEU A 107 -6.23 -21.05 -12.29
N GLY A 108 -7.47 -21.28 -12.74
CA GLY A 108 -8.34 -22.36 -12.26
C GLY A 108 -9.12 -22.03 -10.99
N PHE A 109 -8.85 -20.89 -10.34
CA PHE A 109 -9.57 -20.40 -9.15
C PHE A 109 -10.32 -19.10 -9.41
N LEU A 110 -9.81 -18.25 -10.29
CA LEU A 110 -10.44 -17.00 -10.70
C LEU A 110 -10.99 -17.11 -12.13
N PRO A 111 -12.13 -16.48 -12.43
CA PRO A 111 -13.04 -15.71 -11.55
C PRO A 111 -13.54 -16.49 -10.34
N GLY A 112 -13.63 -15.83 -9.17
CA GLY A 112 -14.02 -16.49 -7.92
C GLY A 112 -13.63 -15.71 -6.68
N LEU A 113 -13.29 -16.43 -5.62
CA LEU A 113 -12.88 -15.85 -4.34
C LEU A 113 -11.36 -15.69 -4.30
N ALA A 114 -10.89 -14.46 -4.30
CA ALA A 114 -9.47 -14.10 -4.20
C ALA A 114 -9.09 -13.83 -2.73
N PRO A 115 -7.99 -14.40 -2.20
CA PRO A 115 -7.51 -14.08 -0.87
C PRO A 115 -6.85 -12.70 -0.87
N ASP A 116 -7.27 -11.79 0.04
CA ASP A 116 -6.63 -10.48 0.19
C ASP A 116 -6.78 -9.88 1.61
N PRO A 117 -7.99 -9.66 2.23
CA PRO A 117 -8.09 -9.03 3.55
C PRO A 117 -7.55 -9.94 4.66
N LEU A 118 -6.92 -9.34 5.69
CA LEU A 118 -6.37 -10.00 6.86
C LEU A 118 -7.17 -9.64 8.11
N PHE A 119 -8.15 -10.45 8.43
CA PHE A 119 -8.99 -10.25 9.60
C PHE A 119 -8.26 -10.59 10.92
N PRO A 120 -8.51 -9.85 12.00
CA PRO A 120 -7.78 -10.02 13.26
C PRO A 120 -8.06 -11.34 14.00
N GLU A 121 -9.08 -12.09 13.56
CA GLU A 121 -9.45 -13.36 14.19
C GLU A 121 -8.43 -14.46 13.89
N SER A 122 -8.15 -15.30 14.90
CA SER A 122 -7.36 -16.54 14.76
C SER A 122 -8.26 -17.79 14.67
N THR A 123 -9.58 -17.60 14.59
CA THR A 123 -10.60 -18.65 14.51
C THR A 123 -11.49 -18.46 13.30
N TYR A 124 -11.99 -19.55 12.74
CA TYR A 124 -12.91 -19.50 11.60
C TYR A 124 -13.74 -20.79 11.50
N GLU A 125 -15.04 -20.68 11.28
CA GLU A 125 -15.92 -21.81 10.96
C GLU A 125 -15.89 -22.04 9.45
N ALA A 126 -15.16 -23.05 9.02
CA ALA A 126 -14.94 -23.37 7.60
C ALA A 126 -15.94 -24.40 7.09
N GLY A 127 -16.32 -24.28 5.83
CA GLY A 127 -17.13 -25.26 5.11
C GLY A 127 -16.41 -26.59 4.88
N PRO A 128 -17.12 -27.62 4.37
CA PRO A 128 -16.49 -28.90 4.03
C PRO A 128 -15.56 -28.75 2.83
N LEU A 129 -14.41 -29.42 2.88
CA LEU A 129 -13.38 -29.44 1.83
C LEU A 129 -12.87 -28.03 1.47
N GLU A 130 -12.97 -27.09 2.37
CA GLU A 130 -12.55 -25.71 2.19
C GLU A 130 -11.11 -25.50 2.68
N THR A 131 -10.30 -24.81 1.89
CA THR A 131 -8.94 -24.41 2.26
C THR A 131 -8.95 -22.98 2.78
N ASN A 132 -8.42 -22.79 3.98
CA ASN A 132 -8.31 -21.52 4.68
C ASN A 132 -6.86 -21.25 5.10
N ALA A 133 -6.40 -20.03 4.93
CA ALA A 133 -5.06 -19.61 5.34
C ALA A 133 -5.12 -18.65 6.53
N PHE A 134 -4.10 -18.74 7.38
CA PHE A 134 -3.86 -17.82 8.49
C PHE A 134 -2.48 -17.21 8.29
N TRP A 135 -2.43 -15.90 8.22
CA TRP A 135 -1.20 -15.13 8.08
C TRP A 135 -0.53 -14.97 9.44
N ILE A 136 0.74 -15.32 9.52
CA ILE A 136 1.55 -15.23 10.73
C ILE A 136 2.58 -14.14 10.52
N THR A 137 2.46 -13.04 11.27
CA THR A 137 3.46 -11.97 11.31
C THR A 137 4.36 -12.17 12.54
N ILE A 138 5.67 -12.15 12.34
CA ILE A 138 6.68 -12.32 13.36
C ILE A 138 7.52 -11.05 13.43
N ARG A 139 7.45 -10.29 14.52
CA ARG A 139 8.28 -9.12 14.77
C ARG A 139 9.47 -9.52 15.64
N ILE A 140 10.67 -9.28 15.15
CA ILE A 140 11.92 -9.64 15.81
C ILE A 140 12.54 -8.37 16.39
N ALA A 141 12.64 -8.29 17.72
CA ALA A 141 13.21 -7.14 18.39
C ALA A 141 14.71 -6.94 18.01
N LYS A 142 15.18 -5.69 18.07
CA LYS A 142 16.61 -5.38 17.77
C LYS A 142 17.60 -6.03 18.74
N ASP A 143 17.15 -6.34 19.95
CA ASP A 143 17.87 -7.02 21.01
C ASP A 143 17.57 -8.51 21.10
N ALA A 144 16.77 -9.07 20.19
CA ALA A 144 16.49 -10.51 20.15
C ALA A 144 17.78 -11.33 20.11
N LYS A 145 17.78 -12.50 20.75
CA LYS A 145 18.92 -13.41 20.75
C LYS A 145 19.13 -14.01 19.36
N PRO A 146 20.30 -13.85 18.73
CA PRO A 146 20.60 -14.49 17.46
C PRO A 146 20.67 -16.02 17.58
N GLY A 147 20.44 -16.70 16.46
CA GLY A 147 20.49 -18.16 16.36
C GLY A 147 19.15 -18.77 15.95
N THR A 148 19.09 -20.08 15.95
CA THR A 148 17.91 -20.82 15.55
C THR A 148 16.92 -20.96 16.71
N THR A 149 15.67 -20.62 16.48
CA THR A 149 14.58 -20.83 17.44
C THR A 149 13.37 -21.48 16.77
N LYS A 150 12.67 -22.35 17.48
CA LYS A 150 11.41 -22.94 17.01
C LYS A 150 10.23 -22.14 17.56
N VAL A 151 9.28 -21.84 16.70
CA VAL A 151 7.98 -21.25 17.04
C VAL A 151 6.92 -22.33 16.76
N PRO A 152 6.48 -23.09 17.77
CA PRO A 152 5.43 -24.06 17.58
C PRO A 152 4.10 -23.36 17.34
N ILE A 153 3.33 -23.87 16.40
CA ILE A 153 2.01 -23.36 16.05
C ILE A 153 1.02 -24.51 16.19
N SER A 154 0.08 -24.37 17.12
CA SER A 154 -1.01 -25.31 17.33
C SER A 154 -2.18 -24.97 16.45
N VAL A 155 -2.79 -25.97 15.85
CA VAL A 155 -3.98 -25.84 15.00
C VAL A 155 -5.01 -26.83 15.49
N ALA A 156 -6.16 -26.35 15.96
CA ALA A 156 -7.33 -27.18 16.23
C ALA A 156 -8.26 -27.14 15.01
N VAL A 157 -8.76 -28.31 14.60
CA VAL A 157 -9.77 -28.45 13.55
C VAL A 157 -10.90 -29.31 14.09
N GLY A 158 -11.98 -28.69 14.53
CA GLY A 158 -13.01 -29.34 15.33
C GLY A 158 -12.44 -29.87 16.65
N LYS A 159 -12.41 -31.19 16.81
CA LYS A 159 -11.83 -31.85 18.00
C LYS A 159 -10.41 -32.34 17.81
N GLU A 160 -9.84 -32.19 16.62
CA GLU A 160 -8.51 -32.68 16.30
C GLU A 160 -7.47 -31.60 16.51
N GLU A 161 -6.41 -31.90 17.23
CA GLU A 161 -5.25 -31.03 17.36
C GLU A 161 -4.13 -31.49 16.43
N ARG A 162 -3.56 -30.54 15.71
CA ARG A 162 -2.45 -30.75 14.79
C ARG A 162 -1.44 -29.62 14.97
N GLY A 163 -0.16 -29.90 14.74
CA GLY A 163 0.90 -28.91 14.88
C GLY A 163 1.66 -28.71 13.59
N VAL A 164 2.16 -27.50 13.39
CA VAL A 164 3.21 -27.19 12.42
C VAL A 164 4.35 -26.47 13.13
N CYS A 165 5.56 -26.55 12.59
CA CYS A 165 6.73 -25.95 13.20
C CYS A 165 7.35 -24.91 12.27
N LEU A 166 7.48 -23.69 12.78
CA LEU A 166 8.30 -22.66 12.19
C LEU A 166 9.68 -22.67 12.86
N THR A 167 10.73 -22.86 12.07
CA THR A 167 12.12 -22.65 12.47
C THR A 167 12.55 -21.27 12.01
N LEU A 168 12.89 -20.39 12.94
CA LEU A 168 13.33 -19.03 12.65
C LEU A 168 14.85 -18.94 12.89
N ASN A 169 15.61 -18.69 11.85
CA ASN A 169 17.04 -18.40 11.90
C ASN A 169 17.24 -16.88 12.01
N ILE A 170 17.55 -16.42 13.21
CA ILE A 170 17.77 -15.00 13.50
C ILE A 170 19.25 -14.68 13.30
N HIS A 171 19.53 -13.86 12.30
CA HIS A 171 20.86 -13.37 11.99
C HIS A 171 21.42 -12.47 13.12
N ARG A 172 22.76 -12.39 13.26
CA ARG A 172 23.40 -11.51 14.25
C ARG A 172 23.21 -10.04 13.93
N ALA A 173 23.09 -9.73 12.67
CA ALA A 173 22.91 -8.37 12.19
C ALA A 173 21.55 -7.79 12.63
N VAL A 174 21.54 -6.46 12.80
CA VAL A 174 20.31 -5.68 12.96
C VAL A 174 20.02 -5.01 11.62
N LEU A 175 18.82 -5.21 11.11
CA LEU A 175 18.37 -4.49 9.93
C LEU A 175 18.12 -3.02 10.30
N PRO A 176 18.86 -2.06 9.70
CA PRO A 176 18.60 -0.65 9.93
C PRO A 176 17.32 -0.21 9.23
N GLN A 177 16.77 0.90 9.68
CA GLN A 177 15.69 1.55 8.95
C GLN A 177 16.18 2.01 7.58
N ARG A 178 15.27 2.00 6.61
CA ARG A 178 15.49 2.57 5.27
C ARG A 178 15.90 4.04 5.37
N ASP A 179 16.88 4.46 4.59
CA ASP A 179 17.37 5.84 4.54
C ASP A 179 17.35 6.38 3.10
N GLY A 180 17.11 7.70 2.96
CA GLY A 180 17.14 8.39 1.66
C GLY A 180 16.12 7.88 0.62
N PHE A 181 15.11 7.16 1.05
CA PHE A 181 14.02 6.65 0.21
C PHE A 181 12.68 6.85 0.92
N THR A 182 11.83 7.68 0.36
CA THR A 182 10.54 8.07 0.96
C THR A 182 9.39 7.32 0.32
N VAL A 183 8.41 6.92 1.14
CA VAL A 183 7.17 6.26 0.67
C VAL A 183 5.97 7.06 1.13
N THR A 184 5.10 7.40 0.18
CA THR A 184 3.83 8.06 0.44
C THR A 184 2.68 7.37 -0.28
N GLN A 185 1.53 7.38 0.34
CA GLN A 185 0.26 7.00 -0.26
C GLN A 185 -0.81 7.97 0.21
N TRP A 186 -1.65 8.40 -0.72
CA TRP A 186 -2.67 9.39 -0.39
C TRP A 186 -3.74 8.80 0.52
N PHE A 187 -4.07 9.57 1.54
CA PHE A 187 -4.97 9.19 2.59
C PHE A 187 -6.30 9.92 2.44
N SER A 188 -7.39 9.17 2.26
CA SER A 188 -8.75 9.68 2.05
C SER A 188 -9.49 9.79 3.38
N VAL A 189 -9.46 10.97 4.01
CA VAL A 189 -10.17 11.23 5.26
C VAL A 189 -11.68 11.22 5.05
N ASP A 190 -12.16 11.67 3.89
CA ASP A 190 -13.58 11.62 3.51
C ASP A 190 -14.13 10.19 3.48
N ALA A 191 -13.34 9.21 3.00
CA ALA A 191 -13.73 7.81 3.01
C ALA A 191 -13.93 7.27 4.44
N LEU A 192 -13.09 7.69 5.39
CA LEU A 192 -13.28 7.35 6.81
C LEU A 192 -14.56 7.99 7.35
N CYS A 193 -14.74 9.29 7.11
CA CYS A 193 -15.93 10.02 7.56
C CYS A 193 -17.22 9.36 7.06
N ASP A 194 -17.24 8.97 5.78
CA ASP A 194 -18.44 8.38 5.16
C ASP A 194 -18.68 6.95 5.66
N HIS A 195 -17.62 6.13 5.79
CA HIS A 195 -17.75 4.75 6.27
C HIS A 195 -18.16 4.67 7.74
N TYR A 196 -17.49 5.41 8.61
CA TYR A 196 -17.75 5.39 10.06
C TYR A 196 -18.86 6.36 10.49
N LYS A 197 -19.47 7.09 9.54
CA LYS A 197 -20.54 8.07 9.76
C LYS A 197 -20.14 9.17 10.75
N LEU A 198 -18.93 9.66 10.60
CA LEU A 198 -18.34 10.73 11.41
C LEU A 198 -18.30 12.06 10.66
N LYS A 199 -18.28 13.16 11.40
CA LYS A 199 -18.00 14.48 10.82
C LYS A 199 -16.48 14.69 10.69
N PRO A 200 -16.03 15.45 9.66
CA PRO A 200 -14.62 15.79 9.55
C PRO A 200 -14.09 16.45 10.83
N TYR A 201 -13.03 15.87 11.38
CA TYR A 201 -12.27 16.34 12.54
C TYR A 201 -13.06 16.50 13.85
N GLU A 202 -14.23 15.85 13.99
CA GLU A 202 -14.87 15.69 15.28
C GLU A 202 -14.05 14.79 16.21
N GLU A 203 -14.28 14.86 17.52
CA GLU A 203 -13.45 14.17 18.51
C GLU A 203 -13.37 12.65 18.29
N ALA A 204 -14.44 12.03 17.83
CA ALA A 204 -14.49 10.58 17.56
C ALA A 204 -13.61 10.17 16.35
N LEU A 205 -13.29 11.07 15.44
CA LEU A 205 -12.45 10.79 14.27
C LEU A 205 -10.96 10.67 14.62
N TRP A 206 -10.47 11.42 15.60
CA TRP A 206 -9.03 11.50 15.90
C TRP A 206 -8.39 10.17 16.32
N PRO A 207 -8.99 9.37 17.22
CA PRO A 207 -8.46 8.04 17.53
C PRO A 207 -8.41 7.11 16.32
N LEU A 208 -9.37 7.24 15.41
CA LEU A 208 -9.42 6.45 14.18
C LEU A 208 -8.29 6.87 13.22
N LEU A 209 -8.10 8.18 12.99
CA LEU A 209 -6.98 8.70 12.19
C LEU A 209 -5.63 8.18 12.71
N ARG A 210 -5.44 8.18 14.04
CA ARG A 210 -4.22 7.66 14.67
C ARG A 210 -3.97 6.19 14.29
N ARG A 211 -4.97 5.33 14.37
CA ARG A 211 -4.82 3.89 14.03
C ARG A 211 -4.44 3.68 12.56
N TYR A 212 -5.01 4.46 11.65
CA TYR A 212 -4.64 4.42 10.24
C TYR A 212 -3.21 4.94 10.00
N MET A 213 -2.79 5.99 10.70
CA MET A 213 -1.41 6.49 10.66
C MET A 213 -0.40 5.46 11.21
N GLU A 214 -0.74 4.79 12.32
CA GLU A 214 0.07 3.72 12.93
C GLU A 214 0.24 2.55 11.96
N ASP A 215 -0.84 2.15 11.28
CA ASP A 215 -0.79 1.12 10.25
C ASP A 215 0.11 1.51 9.07
N MET A 216 -0.05 2.72 8.53
CA MET A 216 0.80 3.20 7.44
C MET A 216 2.29 3.14 7.81
N LEU A 217 2.64 3.58 9.02
CA LEU A 217 4.03 3.60 9.49
C LEU A 217 4.57 2.19 9.71
N ASP A 218 3.79 1.29 10.30
CA ASP A 218 4.16 -0.13 10.50
C ASP A 218 4.44 -0.85 9.17
N HIS A 219 3.74 -0.44 8.11
CA HIS A 219 3.95 -0.96 6.76
C HIS A 219 4.98 -0.18 5.92
N GLY A 220 5.71 0.73 6.55
CA GLY A 220 6.85 1.42 5.94
C GLY A 220 6.51 2.66 5.11
N GLN A 221 5.30 3.19 5.19
CA GLN A 221 4.99 4.53 4.70
C GLN A 221 5.55 5.55 5.71
N ASP A 222 6.50 6.38 5.31
CA ASP A 222 7.19 7.33 6.18
C ASP A 222 6.93 8.81 5.83
N CYS A 223 6.09 9.05 4.84
CA CYS A 223 5.58 10.37 4.47
C CYS A 223 4.05 10.35 4.53
N LEU A 224 3.47 11.26 5.31
CA LEU A 224 2.03 11.34 5.49
C LEU A 224 1.41 12.40 4.59
N HIS A 225 0.37 12.01 3.85
CA HIS A 225 -0.45 12.95 3.09
C HIS A 225 -1.27 13.85 4.02
N VAL A 226 -1.17 15.16 3.85
CA VAL A 226 -1.84 16.19 4.68
C VAL A 226 -2.92 16.87 3.85
N PRO A 227 -4.20 16.67 4.15
CA PRO A 227 -5.30 17.26 3.40
C PRO A 227 -5.52 18.73 3.82
N LEU A 228 -4.54 19.60 3.52
CA LEU A 228 -4.68 21.05 3.73
C LEU A 228 -5.94 21.54 3.02
N PHE A 229 -6.13 21.15 1.76
CA PHE A 229 -7.39 21.21 1.02
C PHE A 229 -7.95 19.80 0.85
N THR A 230 -9.22 19.67 0.46
CA THR A 230 -9.84 18.34 0.27
C THR A 230 -9.29 17.65 -0.99
N PRO A 231 -8.61 16.50 -0.89
CA PRO A 231 -8.14 15.76 -2.07
C PRO A 231 -9.26 14.86 -2.67
N PRO A 232 -9.26 14.65 -3.99
CA PRO A 232 -8.55 15.45 -4.98
C PRO A 232 -9.07 16.88 -5.01
N THR A 233 -8.16 17.83 -5.17
CA THR A 233 -8.44 19.26 -4.94
C THR A 233 -9.44 19.91 -5.91
N ASP A 234 -9.77 19.26 -6.99
CA ASP A 234 -10.74 19.69 -8.02
C ASP A 234 -11.95 18.74 -8.15
N GLY A 235 -11.92 17.61 -7.45
CA GLY A 235 -13.02 16.65 -7.44
C GLY A 235 -14.22 17.10 -6.60
N VAL A 236 -15.40 16.54 -6.90
CA VAL A 236 -16.61 16.73 -6.08
C VAL A 236 -16.57 15.72 -4.94
N LYS A 237 -15.93 16.09 -3.84
CA LYS A 237 -15.76 15.26 -2.64
C LYS A 237 -16.39 15.92 -1.42
N ARG A 238 -16.62 15.14 -0.38
CA ARG A 238 -17.00 15.69 0.93
C ARG A 238 -15.84 16.55 1.44
N PRO A 239 -16.10 17.81 1.85
CA PRO A 239 -15.03 18.66 2.35
C PRO A 239 -14.36 18.07 3.60
N THR A 240 -13.04 17.93 3.54
CA THR A 240 -12.19 17.47 4.66
C THR A 240 -10.89 18.27 4.72
N GLN A 241 -10.94 19.54 4.35
CA GLN A 241 -9.78 20.42 4.48
C GLN A 241 -9.43 20.68 5.94
N LEU A 242 -8.15 20.61 6.28
CA LEU A 242 -7.65 20.86 7.63
C LEU A 242 -7.62 22.36 8.00
N ILE A 243 -7.47 23.20 6.99
CA ILE A 243 -7.47 24.64 7.21
C ILE A 243 -8.90 25.19 7.17
N ARG A 244 -9.30 25.96 8.18
CA ARG A 244 -10.58 26.66 8.14
C ARG A 244 -10.36 28.08 7.61
N VAL A 245 -11.08 28.43 6.58
CA VAL A 245 -10.95 29.71 5.88
C VAL A 245 -12.17 30.57 6.15
N THR A 246 -11.98 31.79 6.59
CA THR A 246 -13.06 32.77 6.76
C THR A 246 -12.75 34.02 5.94
N ARG A 247 -13.69 34.40 5.06
CA ARG A 247 -13.55 35.64 4.29
C ARG A 247 -13.83 36.85 5.16
N LYS A 248 -12.95 37.87 5.10
CA LYS A 248 -13.11 39.16 5.75
C LYS A 248 -13.51 40.24 4.73
N LYS A 249 -13.74 41.46 5.21
CA LYS A 249 -13.96 42.63 4.33
C LYS A 249 -12.76 42.85 3.38
N GLN A 250 -11.57 42.56 3.87
CA GLN A 250 -10.34 42.58 3.09
C GLN A 250 -9.54 41.31 3.45
N GLY A 251 -9.40 40.40 2.45
CA GLY A 251 -8.62 39.17 2.59
C GLY A 251 -9.30 38.02 3.34
N TYR A 252 -8.49 37.22 3.97
CA TYR A 252 -8.88 35.94 4.57
C TYR A 252 -8.30 35.80 5.97
N ASP A 253 -8.94 34.99 6.78
CA ASP A 253 -8.48 34.50 8.07
C ASP A 253 -8.34 32.97 8.01
N PHE A 254 -7.26 32.46 8.57
CA PHE A 254 -6.92 31.04 8.51
C PHE A 254 -6.80 30.46 9.91
N ASP A 255 -7.66 29.49 10.25
CA ASP A 255 -7.52 28.73 11.50
C ASP A 255 -6.77 27.42 11.22
N TRP A 256 -5.62 27.26 11.83
CA TRP A 256 -4.69 26.14 11.70
C TRP A 256 -4.87 25.07 12.77
N SER A 257 -5.88 25.15 13.63
CA SER A 257 -6.03 24.29 14.80
C SER A 257 -6.08 22.81 14.44
N ASP A 258 -6.91 22.42 13.47
CA ASP A 258 -7.04 21.03 13.03
C ASP A 258 -5.77 20.56 12.31
N ALA A 259 -5.15 21.39 11.47
CA ALA A 259 -3.88 21.08 10.81
C ALA A 259 -2.76 20.86 11.84
N ARG A 260 -2.70 21.69 12.88
CA ARG A 260 -1.73 21.58 13.98
C ARG A 260 -1.92 20.27 14.76
N ARG A 261 -3.16 19.93 15.08
CA ARG A 261 -3.48 18.68 15.77
C ARG A 261 -3.10 17.46 14.92
N TYR A 262 -3.41 17.49 13.62
CA TYR A 262 -3.09 16.43 12.66
C TYR A 262 -1.58 16.19 12.55
N VAL A 263 -0.80 17.26 12.32
CA VAL A 263 0.66 17.19 12.20
C VAL A 263 1.31 16.72 13.50
N ARG A 264 0.87 17.22 14.66
CA ARG A 264 1.42 16.80 15.97
C ARG A 264 1.12 15.33 16.25
N MET A 265 -0.10 14.90 16.01
CA MET A 265 -0.46 13.47 16.15
C MET A 265 0.38 12.58 15.22
N ALA A 266 0.60 12.98 13.98
CA ALA A 266 1.45 12.26 13.05
C ALA A 266 2.91 12.17 13.54
N LYS A 267 3.45 13.26 14.12
CA LYS A 267 4.80 13.27 14.74
C LYS A 267 4.87 12.35 15.95
N GLU A 268 3.83 12.31 16.79
CA GLU A 268 3.74 11.37 17.93
C GLU A 268 3.72 9.91 17.46
N VAL A 269 3.03 9.61 16.37
CA VAL A 269 3.04 8.29 15.73
C VAL A 269 4.43 7.95 15.19
N GLY A 270 5.19 8.92 14.70
CA GLY A 270 6.57 8.75 14.24
C GLY A 270 6.85 9.25 12.82
N PHE A 271 5.91 9.90 12.16
CA PHE A 271 6.13 10.52 10.86
C PHE A 271 7.09 11.70 10.97
N LYS A 272 7.99 11.81 9.99
CA LYS A 272 8.97 12.90 9.87
C LYS A 272 8.84 13.67 8.57
N ARG A 273 8.03 13.16 7.64
CA ARG A 273 7.81 13.72 6.31
C ARG A 273 6.33 13.91 6.07
N PHE A 274 6.00 14.98 5.34
CA PHE A 274 4.62 15.41 5.10
C PHE A 274 4.47 15.81 3.64
N GLU A 275 3.49 15.25 2.98
CA GLU A 275 3.10 15.55 1.61
C GLU A 275 1.83 16.39 1.63
N TRP A 276 1.90 17.62 1.16
CA TRP A 276 0.78 18.56 1.18
C TRP A 276 -0.04 18.45 -0.10
N THR A 277 -1.34 18.61 0.00
CA THR A 277 -2.22 18.56 -1.16
C THR A 277 -1.82 19.58 -2.23
N HIS A 278 -2.17 19.28 -3.48
CA HIS A 278 -1.87 20.11 -4.64
C HIS A 278 -2.43 21.53 -4.52
N PHE A 279 -1.71 22.50 -5.06
CA PHE A 279 -2.15 23.90 -5.09
C PHE A 279 -3.03 24.22 -6.31
N PHE A 280 -3.05 23.38 -7.34
CA PHE A 280 -3.86 23.56 -8.54
C PHE A 280 -4.57 22.27 -8.93
N ALA A 281 -5.60 22.41 -9.79
CA ALA A 281 -6.37 21.28 -10.29
C ALA A 281 -5.50 20.27 -11.06
N GLN A 282 -5.94 19.00 -11.04
CA GLN A 282 -5.28 17.89 -11.75
C GLN A 282 -5.25 18.10 -13.25
N TRP A 283 -4.40 17.33 -13.94
CA TRP A 283 -4.32 17.20 -15.40
C TRP A 283 -4.11 18.52 -16.16
N GLY A 284 -3.31 19.43 -15.60
CA GLY A 284 -2.83 20.60 -16.32
C GLY A 284 -3.15 21.97 -15.73
N CYS A 285 -3.45 22.08 -14.44
CA CYS A 285 -3.59 23.37 -13.75
C CYS A 285 -4.58 24.35 -14.41
N ARG A 286 -5.75 23.89 -14.83
CA ARG A 286 -6.75 24.76 -15.45
C ARG A 286 -7.47 25.65 -14.45
N HIS A 287 -7.74 25.12 -13.25
CA HIS A 287 -8.56 25.76 -12.23
C HIS A 287 -7.82 25.84 -10.89
N ALA A 288 -8.22 26.81 -10.08
CA ALA A 288 -7.92 26.89 -8.67
C ALA A 288 -8.52 25.67 -7.94
N VAL A 289 -7.91 25.26 -6.85
CA VAL A 289 -8.48 24.18 -6.02
C VAL A 289 -9.78 24.62 -5.36
N ARG A 290 -10.63 23.65 -5.01
CA ARG A 290 -11.83 23.93 -4.21
C ARG A 290 -11.43 24.22 -2.78
N VAL A 291 -11.78 25.40 -2.29
CA VAL A 291 -11.61 25.80 -0.89
C VAL A 291 -12.96 26.17 -0.32
N TYR A 292 -13.27 25.63 0.84
CA TYR A 292 -14.55 25.84 1.52
C TYR A 292 -14.41 26.85 2.63
N GLU A 293 -15.39 27.76 2.72
CA GLU A 293 -15.45 28.85 3.71
C GLU A 293 -16.21 28.42 4.96
N GLY A 294 -15.68 28.75 6.14
CA GLY A 294 -16.36 28.57 7.43
C GLY A 294 -16.59 27.10 7.80
N ASP A 295 -17.83 26.79 8.17
CA ASP A 295 -18.25 25.41 8.47
C ASP A 295 -18.34 24.60 7.18
N GLN A 296 -17.46 23.60 7.05
CA GLN A 296 -17.37 22.75 5.85
C GLN A 296 -18.67 21.99 5.55
N SER A 297 -19.54 21.78 6.54
CA SER A 297 -20.84 21.13 6.34
C SER A 297 -21.79 21.95 5.46
N GLN A 298 -21.56 23.26 5.34
CA GLN A 298 -22.31 24.15 4.45
C GLN A 298 -21.83 24.10 3.00
N GLU A 299 -20.69 23.51 2.75
CA GLU A 299 -20.07 23.35 1.42
C GLU A 299 -19.98 24.64 0.59
N LYS A 300 -19.85 25.76 1.27
CA LYS A 300 -19.74 27.08 0.64
C LYS A 300 -18.33 27.29 0.10
N LEU A 301 -18.20 27.37 -1.21
CA LEU A 301 -16.92 27.67 -1.85
C LEU A 301 -16.49 29.12 -1.66
N VAL A 302 -15.19 29.35 -1.45
CA VAL A 302 -14.60 30.70 -1.40
C VAL A 302 -14.69 31.40 -2.76
N TRP A 303 -14.59 30.64 -3.86
CA TRP A 303 -14.78 31.10 -5.26
C TRP A 303 -15.48 30.00 -6.07
N PRO A 304 -16.04 30.35 -7.25
CA PRO A 304 -16.62 29.37 -8.17
C PRO A 304 -15.61 28.27 -8.55
N ALA A 305 -16.09 27.03 -8.74
CA ALA A 305 -15.24 25.87 -9.01
C ALA A 305 -14.43 25.99 -10.30
N GLU A 306 -14.94 26.77 -11.26
CA GLU A 306 -14.33 27.04 -12.57
C GLU A 306 -13.34 28.23 -12.55
N THR A 307 -13.04 28.80 -11.38
CA THR A 307 -12.05 29.88 -11.24
C THR A 307 -10.70 29.47 -11.82
N GLU A 308 -10.17 30.30 -12.71
CA GLU A 308 -8.88 30.02 -13.35
C GLU A 308 -7.74 29.89 -12.33
N ALA A 309 -6.85 28.95 -12.57
CA ALA A 309 -5.71 28.64 -11.72
C ALA A 309 -4.80 29.83 -11.41
N THR A 310 -4.58 30.73 -12.40
CA THR A 310 -3.71 31.90 -12.24
C THR A 310 -4.49 33.24 -12.18
N SER A 311 -5.78 33.17 -11.81
CA SER A 311 -6.60 34.37 -11.63
C SER A 311 -6.09 35.25 -10.48
N SER A 312 -6.43 36.54 -10.53
CA SER A 312 -6.08 37.50 -9.45
C SER A 312 -6.66 37.10 -8.11
N VAL A 313 -7.89 36.58 -8.08
CA VAL A 313 -8.57 36.12 -6.86
C VAL A 313 -7.79 34.98 -6.19
N TYR A 314 -7.36 33.99 -6.98
CA TYR A 314 -6.61 32.87 -6.42
C TYR A 314 -5.19 33.27 -6.02
N ARG A 315 -4.54 34.14 -6.83
CA ARG A 315 -3.23 34.70 -6.48
C ARG A 315 -3.27 35.48 -5.18
N GLU A 316 -4.32 36.30 -4.95
CA GLU A 316 -4.51 37.05 -3.69
C GLU A 316 -4.66 36.10 -2.50
N PHE A 317 -5.47 35.05 -2.64
CA PHE A 317 -5.62 34.03 -1.60
C PHE A 317 -4.29 33.35 -1.26
N LEU A 318 -3.58 32.85 -2.27
CA LEU A 318 -2.27 32.21 -2.06
C LEU A 318 -1.24 33.18 -1.49
N GLY A 319 -1.28 34.46 -1.88
CA GLY A 319 -0.40 35.50 -1.35
C GLY A 319 -0.57 35.73 0.15
N GLN A 320 -1.77 35.46 0.71
CA GLN A 320 -2.04 35.52 2.14
C GLN A 320 -1.77 34.16 2.83
N LEU A 321 -2.15 33.06 2.21
CA LEU A 321 -1.98 31.72 2.77
C LEU A 321 -0.51 31.30 2.90
N ILE A 322 0.30 31.52 1.87
CA ILE A 322 1.68 30.99 1.79
C ILE A 322 2.59 31.51 2.91
N PRO A 323 2.59 32.79 3.27
CA PRO A 323 3.38 33.26 4.42
C PRO A 323 2.95 32.61 5.74
N GLU A 324 1.64 32.38 5.93
CA GLU A 324 1.13 31.70 7.12
C GLU A 324 1.45 30.22 7.14
N LEU A 325 1.35 29.55 5.97
CA LEU A 325 1.80 28.15 5.82
C LEU A 325 3.28 28.02 6.19
N ARG A 326 4.14 28.91 5.69
CA ARG A 326 5.56 28.87 6.01
C ARG A 326 5.80 29.01 7.52
N ARG A 327 5.16 29.99 8.16
CA ARG A 327 5.24 30.17 9.62
C ARG A 327 4.77 28.91 10.37
N PHE A 328 3.63 28.33 9.95
CA PHE A 328 3.11 27.09 10.52
C PHE A 328 4.13 25.93 10.40
N LEU A 329 4.75 25.73 9.24
CA LEU A 329 5.75 24.69 9.01
C LEU A 329 7.01 24.87 9.85
N GLU A 330 7.44 26.12 10.05
CA GLU A 330 8.56 26.49 10.90
C GLU A 330 8.22 26.26 12.39
N GLU A 331 7.06 26.71 12.87
CA GLU A 331 6.58 26.50 14.24
C GLU A 331 6.43 25.03 14.61
N GLU A 332 5.90 24.21 13.69
CA GLU A 332 5.77 22.77 13.92
C GLU A 332 7.05 21.98 13.61
N ALA A 333 8.12 22.64 13.17
CA ALA A 333 9.42 22.05 12.80
C ALA A 333 9.28 20.92 11.77
N VAL A 334 8.49 21.15 10.73
CA VAL A 334 8.25 20.18 9.63
C VAL A 334 8.63 20.71 8.26
N LEU A 335 9.14 21.93 8.13
CA LEU A 335 9.46 22.56 6.86
C LEU A 335 10.41 21.70 6.01
N ASP A 336 11.50 21.22 6.60
CA ASP A 336 12.53 20.43 5.88
C ASP A 336 12.01 19.05 5.44
N GLY A 337 10.99 18.54 6.12
CA GLY A 337 10.33 17.26 5.81
C GLY A 337 9.09 17.41 4.92
N SER A 338 8.79 18.61 4.43
CA SER A 338 7.57 18.90 3.67
C SER A 338 7.79 18.82 2.16
N PHE A 339 6.82 18.21 1.48
CA PHE A 339 6.76 18.08 0.02
C PHE A 339 5.49 18.75 -0.49
N PHE A 340 5.60 19.44 -1.62
CA PHE A 340 4.52 20.25 -2.19
C PHE A 340 4.28 19.89 -3.64
N HIS A 341 3.03 20.01 -4.08
CA HIS A 341 2.59 19.72 -5.43
C HIS A 341 2.03 20.95 -6.12
N ILE A 342 2.35 21.09 -7.40
CA ILE A 342 1.65 22.02 -8.28
C ILE A 342 0.34 21.35 -8.76
N SER A 343 0.46 20.22 -9.46
CA SER A 343 -0.65 19.51 -10.08
C SER A 343 -0.36 18.01 -10.16
N ASP A 344 -1.30 17.24 -10.68
CA ASP A 344 -1.19 15.80 -10.86
C ASP A 344 -1.25 15.42 -12.35
N GLU A 345 -0.36 14.54 -12.78
CA GLU A 345 -0.27 13.95 -14.13
C GLU A 345 -0.42 14.93 -15.31
N PRO A 346 0.22 16.12 -15.30
CA PRO A 346 0.17 17.01 -16.46
C PRO A 346 0.90 16.35 -17.64
N HIS A 347 0.32 16.39 -18.84
CA HIS A 347 0.95 15.88 -20.05
C HIS A 347 0.58 16.70 -21.29
N GLY A 348 1.48 16.72 -22.28
CA GLY A 348 1.29 17.44 -23.52
C GLY A 348 1.56 18.95 -23.43
N GLN A 349 1.57 19.62 -24.56
CA GLN A 349 2.01 21.02 -24.69
C GLN A 349 1.07 22.02 -23.97
N GLU A 350 -0.23 21.79 -24.03
CA GLU A 350 -1.22 22.68 -23.40
C GLU A 350 -1.09 22.62 -21.86
N ALA A 351 -1.05 21.39 -21.29
CA ALA A 351 -0.86 21.20 -19.87
C ALA A 351 0.50 21.74 -19.40
N MET A 352 1.55 21.59 -20.20
CA MET A 352 2.87 22.15 -19.91
C MET A 352 2.84 23.69 -19.84
N ALA A 353 2.12 24.34 -20.73
CA ALA A 353 1.99 25.80 -20.73
C ALA A 353 1.22 26.31 -19.50
N SER A 354 0.13 25.64 -19.12
CA SER A 354 -0.65 25.98 -17.92
C SER A 354 0.13 25.72 -16.65
N TYR A 355 0.80 24.56 -16.56
CA TYR A 355 1.67 24.19 -15.46
C TYR A 355 2.80 25.21 -15.26
N LYS A 356 3.42 25.66 -16.36
CA LYS A 356 4.46 26.70 -16.30
C LYS A 356 3.93 27.99 -15.68
N LYS A 357 2.75 28.48 -16.10
CA LYS A 357 2.14 29.68 -15.50
C LYS A 357 1.87 29.51 -14.01
N ALA A 358 1.32 28.36 -13.61
CA ALA A 358 1.08 28.04 -12.21
C ALA A 358 2.38 28.00 -11.40
N LYS A 359 3.43 27.33 -11.92
CA LYS A 359 4.73 27.29 -11.26
C LYS A 359 5.40 28.64 -11.17
N ASP A 360 5.32 29.48 -12.22
CA ASP A 360 5.87 30.84 -12.22
C ASP A 360 5.18 31.67 -11.11
N MET A 361 3.85 31.58 -10.98
CA MET A 361 3.10 32.23 -9.90
C MET A 361 3.54 31.75 -8.52
N MET A 362 3.71 30.45 -8.34
CA MET A 362 4.17 29.90 -7.06
C MET A 362 5.63 30.26 -6.76
N ARG A 363 6.48 30.36 -7.77
CA ARG A 363 7.87 30.81 -7.59
C ARG A 363 7.94 32.26 -7.10
N ASP A 364 7.04 33.13 -7.56
CA ASP A 364 6.91 34.51 -7.07
C ASP A 364 6.43 34.55 -5.61
N LEU A 365 5.43 33.71 -5.26
CA LEU A 365 4.81 33.74 -3.93
C LEU A 365 5.58 32.91 -2.88
N ALA A 366 6.24 31.84 -3.31
CA ALA A 366 6.91 30.85 -2.46
C ALA A 366 8.27 30.40 -3.03
N PRO A 367 9.27 31.28 -3.18
CA PRO A 367 10.56 30.93 -3.77
C PRO A 367 11.32 29.83 -2.97
N TRP A 368 10.93 29.58 -1.74
CA TRP A 368 11.47 28.57 -0.85
C TRP A 368 10.88 27.16 -1.08
N MET A 369 9.70 27.05 -1.73
CA MET A 369 9.03 25.77 -1.99
C MET A 369 9.73 25.00 -3.10
N LYS A 370 9.90 23.70 -2.86
CA LYS A 370 10.29 22.73 -3.89
C LYS A 370 9.09 21.86 -4.23
N PHE A 371 8.84 21.71 -5.53
CA PHE A 371 7.66 21.00 -6.02
C PHE A 371 8.03 19.62 -6.56
N MET A 372 7.25 18.64 -6.15
CA MET A 372 7.26 17.31 -6.71
C MET A 372 5.89 17.00 -7.33
N ASP A 373 5.86 16.35 -8.47
CA ASP A 373 4.59 15.99 -9.11
C ASP A 373 4.70 14.64 -9.81
N ALA A 374 3.61 13.86 -9.79
CA ALA A 374 3.44 12.69 -10.62
C ALA A 374 3.37 13.14 -12.08
N LEU A 375 4.36 12.79 -12.89
CA LEU A 375 4.44 13.15 -14.30
C LEU A 375 5.43 12.26 -15.05
N SER A 376 5.06 11.82 -16.24
CA SER A 376 5.85 10.88 -17.05
C SER A 376 6.49 11.48 -18.31
N ASP A 377 6.20 12.76 -18.59
CA ASP A 377 6.83 13.50 -19.68
C ASP A 377 8.14 14.16 -19.20
N ILE A 378 9.28 13.63 -19.63
CA ILE A 378 10.61 14.09 -19.23
C ILE A 378 10.91 15.55 -19.60
N GLU A 379 10.16 16.12 -20.55
CA GLU A 379 10.34 17.52 -20.96
C GLU A 379 10.04 18.51 -19.83
N PHE A 380 9.15 18.16 -18.89
CA PHE A 380 8.94 18.98 -17.70
C PHE A 380 10.22 19.11 -16.85
N ALA A 381 10.95 18.01 -16.68
CA ALA A 381 12.23 18.03 -15.97
C ALA A 381 13.32 18.75 -16.75
N ARG A 382 13.44 18.51 -18.06
CA ARG A 382 14.41 19.20 -18.95
C ARG A 382 14.25 20.71 -18.97
N LYS A 383 13.01 21.19 -18.89
CA LYS A 383 12.68 22.63 -18.85
C LYS A 383 12.71 23.20 -17.42
N GLY A 384 13.11 22.43 -16.41
CA GLY A 384 13.16 22.89 -15.03
C GLY A 384 11.80 23.25 -14.43
N LEU A 385 10.72 22.66 -14.92
CA LEU A 385 9.36 22.93 -14.45
C LEU A 385 9.01 22.19 -13.16
N VAL A 386 9.68 21.09 -12.85
CA VAL A 386 9.50 20.30 -11.61
C VAL A 386 10.85 20.13 -10.94
N ASP A 387 10.88 20.24 -9.59
CA ASP A 387 12.13 20.11 -8.82
C ASP A 387 12.42 18.64 -8.50
N GLN A 388 11.38 17.86 -8.22
CA GLN A 388 11.42 16.42 -7.94
C GLN A 388 10.36 15.70 -8.78
N PRO A 389 10.72 15.19 -9.97
CA PRO A 389 9.76 14.44 -10.78
C PRO A 389 9.44 13.08 -10.15
N ILE A 390 8.19 12.64 -10.33
CA ILE A 390 7.70 11.31 -9.93
C ILE A 390 7.14 10.62 -11.18
N PRO A 391 8.00 10.06 -12.06
CA PRO A 391 7.55 9.37 -13.26
C PRO A 391 6.91 8.02 -12.96
N SER A 392 5.99 7.59 -13.83
CA SER A 392 5.53 6.21 -13.88
C SER A 392 6.71 5.25 -14.05
N ILE A 393 6.62 4.06 -13.48
CA ILE A 393 7.66 3.01 -13.62
C ILE A 393 7.93 2.64 -15.08
N SER A 394 7.05 2.97 -16.01
CA SER A 394 7.27 2.79 -17.46
C SER A 394 8.36 3.71 -18.01
N THR A 395 8.57 4.90 -17.41
CA THR A 395 9.51 5.92 -17.86
C THR A 395 10.58 6.26 -16.80
N ALA A 396 10.41 5.83 -15.55
CA ALA A 396 11.28 6.19 -14.42
C ALA A 396 12.77 5.93 -14.68
N ILE A 397 13.12 4.84 -15.38
CA ILE A 397 14.51 4.52 -15.71
C ILE A 397 15.14 5.59 -16.60
N ASP A 398 14.37 6.19 -17.51
CA ASP A 398 14.88 7.20 -18.43
C ASP A 398 15.15 8.53 -17.72
N PHE A 399 14.34 8.89 -16.73
CA PHE A 399 14.62 10.05 -15.86
C PHE A 399 15.93 9.86 -15.10
N VAL A 400 16.14 8.70 -14.48
CA VAL A 400 17.37 8.41 -13.74
C VAL A 400 18.59 8.43 -14.66
N LYS A 401 18.50 7.83 -15.86
CA LYS A 401 19.58 7.84 -16.86
C LYS A 401 19.91 9.24 -17.36
N ALA A 402 18.90 10.10 -17.46
CA ALA A 402 19.06 11.50 -17.86
C ALA A 402 19.63 12.39 -16.71
N GLY A 403 19.91 11.82 -15.53
CA GLY A 403 20.49 12.54 -14.39
C GLY A 403 19.46 13.25 -13.50
N TYR A 404 18.16 13.00 -13.69
CA TYR A 404 17.12 13.56 -12.82
C TYR A 404 16.89 12.62 -11.64
N PRO A 405 17.18 13.02 -10.37
CA PRO A 405 16.79 12.25 -9.21
C PRO A 405 15.28 12.20 -9.14
N SER A 406 14.71 11.02 -9.23
CA SER A 406 13.26 10.86 -9.31
C SER A 406 12.74 9.84 -8.31
N TRP A 407 11.52 10.04 -7.84
CA TRP A 407 10.74 8.98 -7.25
C TRP A 407 10.19 8.09 -8.37
N ALA A 408 9.31 7.18 -8.04
CA ALA A 408 8.56 6.41 -9.00
C ALA A 408 7.13 6.22 -8.50
N TYR A 409 6.19 6.06 -9.43
CA TYR A 409 4.82 5.67 -9.10
C TYR A 409 4.29 4.66 -10.11
N TYR A 410 3.21 4.03 -9.76
CA TYR A 410 2.26 3.36 -10.62
C TYR A 410 0.86 3.50 -10.00
N CYS A 411 -0.16 3.31 -10.82
CA CYS A 411 -1.55 3.25 -10.41
C CYS A 411 -2.27 2.11 -11.15
N CYS A 412 -3.42 2.34 -11.72
CA CYS A 412 -4.12 1.39 -12.59
C CYS A 412 -3.29 0.89 -13.79
N GLY A 413 -2.17 1.52 -14.08
CA GLY A 413 -1.15 1.17 -15.07
C GLY A 413 0.27 1.58 -14.63
N PRO A 414 1.32 1.06 -15.31
CA PRO A 414 1.30 0.02 -16.34
C PRO A 414 0.97 -1.37 -15.77
N ARG A 415 0.29 -2.20 -16.56
CA ARG A 415 -0.13 -3.57 -16.19
C ARG A 415 0.75 -4.63 -16.89
N GLY A 416 0.28 -5.85 -16.94
CA GLY A 416 0.93 -6.94 -17.66
C GLY A 416 2.21 -7.43 -16.99
N GLU A 417 3.33 -7.34 -17.67
CA GLU A 417 4.62 -7.81 -17.16
C GLU A 417 5.22 -6.92 -16.05
N TYR A 418 4.75 -5.67 -15.92
CA TYR A 418 5.26 -4.72 -14.93
C TYR A 418 5.02 -5.17 -13.49
N VAL A 419 5.92 -4.76 -12.60
CA VAL A 419 5.68 -4.86 -11.16
C VAL A 419 4.45 -4.03 -10.79
N GLN A 420 3.59 -4.62 -9.96
CA GLN A 420 2.33 -4.02 -9.51
C GLN A 420 1.94 -4.61 -8.16
N ARG A 421 0.83 -4.16 -7.57
CA ARG A 421 0.25 -4.70 -6.32
C ARG A 421 -1.28 -4.74 -6.38
N LEU A 422 -1.81 -5.09 -7.54
CA LEU A 422 -3.23 -5.30 -7.76
C LEU A 422 -3.68 -6.64 -7.20
N ILE A 423 -4.99 -6.85 -7.03
CA ILE A 423 -5.49 -8.04 -6.32
C ILE A 423 -5.09 -9.35 -7.01
N ASP A 424 -5.08 -9.41 -8.33
CA ASP A 424 -4.65 -10.60 -9.08
C ASP A 424 -3.12 -10.63 -9.37
N THR A 425 -2.35 -9.64 -8.89
CA THR A 425 -0.89 -9.67 -9.02
C THR A 425 -0.31 -10.73 -8.09
N PRO A 426 0.47 -11.71 -8.58
CA PRO A 426 1.10 -12.73 -7.73
C PRO A 426 1.96 -12.12 -6.63
N LEU A 427 1.92 -12.68 -5.41
CA LEU A 427 2.64 -12.14 -4.26
C LEU A 427 4.16 -12.03 -4.48
N PRO A 428 4.85 -12.98 -5.15
CA PRO A 428 6.27 -12.81 -5.49
C PRO A 428 6.52 -11.56 -6.36
N LYS A 429 5.61 -11.25 -7.28
CA LYS A 429 5.72 -10.05 -8.12
C LYS A 429 5.56 -8.77 -7.30
N ILE A 430 4.65 -8.75 -6.32
CA ILE A 430 4.51 -7.64 -5.37
C ILE A 430 5.78 -7.46 -4.53
N ARG A 431 6.38 -8.56 -4.04
CA ARG A 431 7.62 -8.52 -3.25
C ARG A 431 8.79 -7.89 -4.00
N MET A 432 8.79 -7.93 -5.33
CA MET A 432 9.87 -7.35 -6.14
C MET A 432 9.90 -5.82 -6.16
N ASN A 433 8.89 -5.12 -5.63
CA ASN A 433 8.86 -3.65 -5.59
C ASN A 433 10.16 -3.07 -5.01
N GLY A 434 10.54 -3.43 -3.79
CA GLY A 434 11.73 -2.90 -3.13
C GLY A 434 13.03 -3.19 -3.89
N TRP A 435 13.17 -4.38 -4.45
CA TRP A 435 14.32 -4.78 -5.26
C TRP A 435 14.48 -3.92 -6.51
N LEU A 436 13.38 -3.70 -7.24
CA LEU A 436 13.39 -2.93 -8.49
C LEU A 436 13.57 -1.44 -8.24
N LEU A 437 12.90 -0.88 -7.23
CA LEU A 437 13.06 0.52 -6.83
C LEU A 437 14.51 0.81 -6.44
N TYR A 438 15.15 -0.08 -5.67
CA TYR A 438 16.57 0.03 -5.34
C TYR A 438 17.46 -0.07 -6.59
N LYS A 439 17.27 -1.12 -7.39
CA LYS A 439 18.08 -1.42 -8.59
C LYS A 439 18.07 -0.27 -9.58
N HIS A 440 16.91 0.31 -9.83
CA HIS A 440 16.74 1.36 -10.84
C HIS A 440 16.94 2.79 -10.30
N GLY A 441 17.32 2.93 -9.02
CA GLY A 441 17.77 4.19 -8.46
C GLY A 441 16.69 5.17 -8.07
N ALA A 442 15.46 4.71 -7.91
CA ALA A 442 14.39 5.55 -7.37
C ALA A 442 14.76 6.09 -5.98
N LYS A 443 14.34 7.32 -5.68
CA LYS A 443 14.56 8.02 -4.41
C LYS A 443 13.31 8.02 -3.52
N GLY A 444 12.21 7.51 -4.02
CA GLY A 444 10.96 7.37 -3.29
C GLY A 444 9.92 6.66 -4.12
N PHE A 445 8.77 6.43 -3.51
CA PHE A 445 7.63 5.80 -4.13
C PHE A 445 6.35 6.51 -3.71
N LEU A 446 5.48 6.81 -4.68
CA LEU A 446 4.16 7.39 -4.47
C LEU A 446 3.09 6.44 -4.98
N HIS A 447 1.97 6.38 -4.29
CA HIS A 447 0.72 5.79 -4.80
C HIS A 447 -0.49 6.60 -4.32
N TRP A 448 -1.50 6.75 -5.16
CA TRP A 448 -2.66 7.59 -4.89
C TRP A 448 -3.71 6.94 -3.96
N GLY A 449 -3.73 5.60 -3.85
CA GLY A 449 -4.78 4.86 -3.17
C GLY A 449 -4.31 4.05 -1.96
N TYR A 450 -4.42 4.61 -0.74
CA TYR A 450 -4.32 3.84 0.49
C TYR A 450 -5.69 3.32 0.93
N ASN A 451 -6.72 4.17 0.93
CA ASN A 451 -8.07 3.85 1.39
C ASN A 451 -9.17 4.62 0.62
N TYR A 452 -9.07 4.68 -0.69
CA TYR A 452 -10.07 5.36 -1.51
C TYR A 452 -11.28 4.42 -1.75
N TRP A 453 -12.34 4.57 -0.95
CA TRP A 453 -13.52 3.68 -0.96
C TRP A 453 -14.75 4.35 -1.59
N HIS A 454 -14.57 5.14 -2.63
CA HIS A 454 -15.65 5.78 -3.36
C HIS A 454 -15.73 5.33 -4.82
N VAL A 455 -16.90 5.46 -5.42
CA VAL A 455 -17.03 5.41 -6.87
C VAL A 455 -16.17 6.52 -7.47
N SER A 456 -15.45 6.22 -8.55
CA SER A 456 -14.52 7.13 -9.20
C SER A 456 -15.04 8.57 -9.29
N GLN A 457 -14.28 9.51 -8.73
CA GLN A 457 -14.54 10.96 -8.74
C GLN A 457 -15.92 11.38 -8.21
N THR A 458 -16.57 10.54 -7.40
CA THR A 458 -17.87 10.83 -6.80
C THR A 458 -17.83 10.78 -5.27
N ARG A 459 -18.98 11.03 -4.64
CA ARG A 459 -19.19 10.93 -3.18
C ARG A 459 -19.89 9.63 -2.76
N THR A 460 -20.13 8.73 -3.70
CA THR A 460 -20.81 7.47 -3.42
C THR A 460 -19.84 6.50 -2.79
N LEU A 461 -20.08 6.17 -1.52
CA LEU A 461 -19.30 5.19 -0.79
C LEU A 461 -19.51 3.78 -1.38
N LEU A 462 -18.43 3.04 -1.54
CA LEU A 462 -18.43 1.63 -1.92
C LEU A 462 -18.12 0.73 -0.71
N ASN A 463 -18.57 -0.51 -0.78
CA ASN A 463 -18.06 -1.57 0.08
C ASN A 463 -16.81 -2.19 -0.59
N PRO A 464 -15.59 -1.93 -0.11
CA PRO A 464 -14.38 -2.45 -0.75
C PRO A 464 -14.22 -3.97 -0.66
N TYR A 465 -15.01 -4.65 0.18
CA TYR A 465 -15.11 -6.11 0.19
C TYR A 465 -15.89 -6.66 -1.02
N GLU A 466 -16.70 -5.85 -1.68
CA GLU A 466 -17.54 -6.23 -2.81
C GLU A 466 -17.11 -5.62 -4.13
N GLU A 467 -16.59 -4.38 -4.11
CA GLU A 467 -16.15 -3.63 -5.29
C GLU A 467 -14.76 -3.03 -5.05
N GLN A 468 -13.79 -3.44 -5.85
CA GLN A 468 -12.37 -3.12 -5.64
C GLN A 468 -11.75 -2.25 -6.75
N ALA A 469 -12.53 -1.85 -7.76
CA ALA A 469 -12.08 -1.00 -8.87
C ALA A 469 -12.71 0.41 -8.83
N GLY A 470 -13.30 0.81 -7.70
CA GLY A 470 -13.92 2.11 -7.57
C GLY A 470 -15.10 2.31 -8.54
N GLY A 471 -15.78 1.25 -8.99
CA GLY A 471 -16.84 1.33 -10.00
C GLY A 471 -16.37 1.81 -11.38
N ALA A 472 -15.06 1.84 -11.62
CA ALA A 472 -14.46 2.39 -12.83
C ALA A 472 -13.82 1.33 -13.74
N TRP A 473 -14.08 0.05 -13.51
CA TRP A 473 -13.62 -1.01 -14.40
C TRP A 473 -14.10 -0.78 -15.85
N PRO A 474 -13.27 -0.99 -16.90
CA PRO A 474 -11.88 -1.51 -16.87
C PRO A 474 -10.80 -0.43 -16.71
N GLY A 475 -11.13 0.83 -16.54
CA GLY A 475 -10.16 1.92 -16.39
C GLY A 475 -9.30 1.71 -15.14
N TRP A 476 -9.93 1.58 -13.96
CA TRP A 476 -9.24 1.21 -12.73
C TRP A 476 -9.19 -0.30 -12.57
N ALA A 477 -8.06 -0.80 -12.11
CA ALA A 477 -7.87 -2.21 -11.82
C ALA A 477 -8.32 -2.56 -10.39
N TYR A 478 -8.73 -3.81 -10.16
CA TYR A 478 -9.14 -4.27 -8.83
C TYR A 478 -7.99 -4.16 -7.83
N GLY A 479 -8.24 -3.38 -6.76
CA GLY A 479 -7.30 -3.12 -5.68
C GLY A 479 -6.36 -1.95 -5.90
N ASP A 480 -6.44 -1.23 -7.02
CA ASP A 480 -5.69 0.00 -7.24
C ASP A 480 -6.11 1.11 -6.25
N PRO A 481 -7.43 1.34 -6.00
CA PRO A 481 -7.88 2.43 -5.15
C PRO A 481 -7.51 2.29 -3.66
N PHE A 482 -7.13 1.09 -3.20
CA PHE A 482 -6.85 0.89 -1.78
C PHE A 482 -5.92 -0.29 -1.47
N MET A 483 -5.22 -0.18 -0.34
CA MET A 483 -4.39 -1.22 0.25
C MET A 483 -5.02 -1.85 1.48
N VAL A 484 -5.90 -1.13 2.16
CA VAL A 484 -6.58 -1.56 3.38
C VAL A 484 -8.09 -1.51 3.24
N TYR A 485 -8.75 -2.37 3.97
CA TYR A 485 -10.20 -2.43 4.08
C TYR A 485 -10.68 -1.75 5.37
N PRO A 486 -11.91 -1.24 5.43
CA PRO A 486 -12.45 -0.70 6.68
C PRO A 486 -12.79 -1.84 7.65
N GLY A 487 -12.20 -1.82 8.83
CA GLY A 487 -12.54 -2.69 9.94
C GLY A 487 -13.49 -2.01 10.92
N LYS A 488 -13.87 -2.72 11.99
CA LYS A 488 -14.74 -2.18 13.03
C LYS A 488 -14.15 -0.95 13.72
N ASP A 489 -12.87 -1.01 14.04
CA ASP A 489 -12.19 -0.02 14.86
C ASP A 489 -10.91 0.56 14.22
N GLY A 490 -10.66 0.31 12.95
CA GLY A 490 -9.45 0.73 12.25
C GLY A 490 -9.25 -0.06 10.95
N PRO A 491 -8.08 0.00 10.32
CA PRO A 491 -7.82 -0.70 9.08
C PRO A 491 -7.79 -2.22 9.26
N VAL A 492 -8.23 -2.93 8.24
CA VAL A 492 -7.97 -4.35 8.00
C VAL A 492 -6.98 -4.43 6.84
N ASP A 493 -5.80 -4.97 7.12
CA ASP A 493 -4.73 -5.06 6.15
C ASP A 493 -5.07 -5.99 4.99
N SER A 494 -4.26 -5.95 3.94
CA SER A 494 -4.32 -6.92 2.86
C SER A 494 -3.01 -7.70 2.71
N LEU A 495 -3.08 -8.87 2.08
CA LEU A 495 -1.89 -9.62 1.67
C LEU A 495 -0.94 -8.75 0.85
N ARG A 496 -1.48 -7.89 0.00
CA ARG A 496 -0.73 -6.97 -0.85
C ARG A 496 0.02 -5.94 -0.04
N TRP A 497 -0.60 -5.40 1.01
CA TRP A 497 -0.01 -4.40 1.90
C TRP A 497 1.14 -4.99 2.70
N GLU A 498 0.94 -6.17 3.30
CA GLU A 498 1.97 -6.93 4.01
C GLU A 498 3.19 -7.24 3.13
N VAL A 499 2.95 -7.80 1.94
CA VAL A 499 4.06 -8.18 1.04
C VAL A 499 4.77 -6.95 0.46
N PHE A 500 4.06 -5.84 0.24
CA PHE A 500 4.69 -4.58 -0.14
C PHE A 500 5.58 -4.04 0.99
N ALA A 501 5.11 -4.05 2.24
CA ALA A 501 5.92 -3.66 3.41
C ALA A 501 7.17 -4.54 3.56
N ASP A 502 7.02 -5.84 3.37
CA ASP A 502 8.16 -6.77 3.32
C ASP A 502 9.16 -6.39 2.21
N SER A 503 8.68 -5.93 1.04
CA SER A 503 9.56 -5.47 -0.04
C SER A 503 10.38 -4.23 0.33
N LEU A 504 9.83 -3.36 1.17
CA LEU A 504 10.56 -2.18 1.68
C LEU A 504 11.66 -2.56 2.69
N GLN A 505 11.48 -3.67 3.42
CA GLN A 505 12.57 -4.23 4.23
C GLN A 505 13.68 -4.82 3.35
N ASP A 506 13.35 -5.45 2.21
CA ASP A 506 14.35 -5.89 1.23
C ASP A 506 15.15 -4.72 0.66
N LEU A 507 14.48 -3.57 0.40
CA LEU A 507 15.16 -2.34 -0.01
C LEU A 507 16.12 -1.85 1.08
N ALA A 508 15.69 -1.81 2.35
CA ALA A 508 16.54 -1.44 3.48
C ALA A 508 17.74 -2.39 3.63
N LEU A 509 17.55 -3.69 3.40
CA LEU A 509 18.61 -4.70 3.41
C LEU A 509 19.65 -4.44 2.30
N LEU A 510 19.20 -4.15 1.08
CA LEU A 510 20.08 -3.78 -0.04
C LEU A 510 20.88 -2.49 0.23
N GLN A 511 20.25 -1.51 0.88
CA GLN A 511 20.94 -0.31 1.35
C GLN A 511 21.99 -0.64 2.42
N ALA A 512 21.63 -1.45 3.42
CA ALA A 512 22.49 -1.80 4.54
C ALA A 512 23.75 -2.56 4.13
N VAL A 513 23.64 -3.43 3.12
CA VAL A 513 24.79 -4.15 2.57
C VAL A 513 25.55 -3.34 1.50
N GLY A 514 25.13 -2.11 1.21
CA GLY A 514 25.73 -1.28 0.16
C GLY A 514 25.74 -1.98 -1.20
N ALA A 515 24.68 -2.72 -1.56
CA ALA A 515 24.63 -3.50 -2.77
C ALA A 515 24.86 -2.61 -4.01
N ASN A 516 25.90 -2.89 -4.78
CA ASN A 516 26.13 -2.15 -6.01
C ASN A 516 25.02 -2.48 -7.02
N ARG A 517 24.40 -1.45 -7.60
CA ARG A 517 23.35 -1.63 -8.60
C ARG A 517 23.80 -2.38 -9.85
N SER A 518 25.10 -2.37 -10.17
CA SER A 518 25.71 -3.16 -11.23
C SER A 518 26.13 -4.58 -10.80
N ASP A 519 25.92 -4.96 -9.53
CA ASP A 519 26.28 -6.27 -8.99
C ASP A 519 25.61 -7.39 -9.81
N LYS A 520 26.37 -8.48 -10.01
CA LYS A 520 25.89 -9.68 -10.72
C LYS A 520 24.64 -10.25 -10.07
N ALA A 521 24.53 -10.20 -8.74
CA ALA A 521 23.36 -10.65 -8.00
C ALA A 521 22.06 -9.90 -8.44
N LEU A 522 22.17 -8.66 -8.90
CA LEU A 522 21.05 -7.84 -9.36
C LEU A 522 20.93 -7.75 -10.89
N SER A 523 21.74 -8.52 -11.63
CA SER A 523 21.80 -8.45 -13.12
C SER A 523 20.51 -8.93 -13.80
N SER A 524 19.74 -9.80 -13.14
CA SER A 524 18.44 -10.28 -13.63
C SER A 524 17.32 -9.24 -13.53
N LEU A 525 17.52 -8.16 -12.74
CA LEU A 525 16.57 -7.04 -12.58
C LEU A 525 16.79 -6.03 -13.70
N ARG A 526 16.28 -6.33 -14.91
CA ARG A 526 16.57 -5.54 -16.11
C ARG A 526 15.72 -4.28 -16.25
N SER A 527 14.47 -4.35 -15.85
CA SER A 527 13.52 -3.22 -15.84
C SER A 527 12.36 -3.53 -14.89
N TYR A 528 11.45 -2.58 -14.69
CA TYR A 528 10.22 -2.79 -13.92
C TYR A 528 9.25 -3.83 -14.53
N ALA A 529 9.52 -4.32 -15.75
CA ALA A 529 8.77 -5.40 -16.41
C ALA A 529 9.57 -6.70 -16.57
N LYS A 530 10.91 -6.62 -16.66
CA LYS A 530 11.80 -7.76 -16.93
C LYS A 530 12.64 -8.10 -15.70
N PHE A 531 12.16 -9.02 -14.86
CA PHE A 531 12.75 -9.44 -13.59
C PHE A 531 12.28 -10.85 -13.22
N PRO A 532 12.96 -11.57 -12.29
CA PRO A 532 12.48 -12.83 -11.73
C PRO A 532 11.19 -12.62 -10.95
N LYS A 533 10.22 -13.55 -11.10
CA LYS A 533 8.87 -13.43 -10.52
C LYS A 533 8.52 -14.65 -9.65
N THR A 534 9.52 -15.33 -9.09
CA THR A 534 9.33 -16.54 -8.29
C THR A 534 9.77 -16.34 -6.84
N ALA A 535 9.11 -17.04 -5.93
CA ALA A 535 9.44 -17.03 -4.50
C ALA A 535 10.86 -17.55 -4.24
N GLU A 536 11.29 -18.58 -4.97
CA GLU A 536 12.61 -19.19 -4.81
C GLU A 536 13.74 -18.22 -5.06
N TRP A 537 13.62 -17.41 -6.13
CA TRP A 537 14.63 -16.38 -6.41
C TRP A 537 14.71 -15.36 -5.29
N ILE A 538 13.57 -14.87 -4.83
CA ILE A 538 13.48 -13.85 -3.78
C ILE A 538 14.07 -14.36 -2.47
N LEU A 539 13.65 -15.53 -2.02
CA LEU A 539 14.10 -16.11 -0.75
C LEU A 539 15.59 -16.40 -0.77
N LYS A 540 16.12 -16.90 -1.90
CA LYS A 540 17.56 -17.15 -2.09
C LYS A 540 18.36 -15.85 -2.08
N ALA A 541 17.98 -14.88 -2.91
CA ALA A 541 18.67 -13.59 -3.01
C ALA A 541 18.67 -12.84 -1.66
N ARG A 542 17.54 -12.91 -0.95
CA ARG A 542 17.41 -12.32 0.37
C ARG A 542 18.35 -12.97 1.39
N LYS A 543 18.42 -14.31 1.43
CA LYS A 543 19.34 -15.01 2.30
C LYS A 543 20.80 -14.60 2.05
N GLU A 544 21.21 -14.52 0.79
CA GLU A 544 22.55 -14.05 0.42
C GLU A 544 22.84 -12.63 0.94
N MET A 545 21.85 -11.72 0.92
CA MET A 545 22.01 -10.38 1.45
C MET A 545 22.06 -10.36 2.99
N LEU A 546 21.31 -11.21 3.67
CA LEU A 546 21.36 -11.36 5.13
C LEU A 546 22.73 -11.90 5.59
N ASP A 547 23.27 -12.90 4.90
CA ASP A 547 24.60 -13.45 5.17
C ASP A 547 25.67 -12.36 5.01
N ARG A 548 25.59 -11.53 3.94
CA ARG A 548 26.48 -10.37 3.75
C ARG A 548 26.37 -9.33 4.86
N LEU A 549 25.16 -9.05 5.32
CA LEU A 549 24.94 -8.09 6.42
C LEU A 549 25.58 -8.60 7.72
N ASP A 550 25.45 -9.89 8.02
CA ASP A 550 26.11 -10.53 9.17
C ASP A 550 27.63 -10.40 9.12
N GLU A 551 28.25 -10.68 7.95
CA GLU A 551 29.68 -10.53 7.75
C GLU A 551 30.15 -9.09 7.96
N MET A 552 29.44 -8.12 7.40
CA MET A 552 29.79 -6.70 7.50
C MET A 552 29.72 -6.19 8.94
N GLN A 553 28.60 -6.49 9.65
CA GLN A 553 28.44 -6.06 11.05
C GLN A 553 29.31 -6.87 12.01
N GLY A 554 29.71 -8.10 11.66
CA GLY A 554 30.68 -8.88 12.39
C GLY A 554 32.10 -8.28 12.34
N ARG A 555 32.55 -7.84 11.17
CA ARG A 555 33.85 -7.18 10.98
C ARG A 555 33.95 -5.81 11.64
N ALA A 556 32.85 -5.09 11.74
CA ALA A 556 32.84 -3.75 12.37
C ALA A 556 32.95 -3.79 13.91
N LYS A 557 32.82 -4.97 14.54
CA LYS A 557 32.91 -5.18 16.00
C LYS A 557 34.21 -5.84 16.45
N GLY A 558 35.04 -6.32 15.55
CA GLY A 558 36.41 -6.82 15.76
C GLY A 558 37.46 -5.79 15.39
#